data_9560cf0ce84fa4bea37ca9a34b13c1aa
#
_entry.id   9560cf0ce84fa4bea37ca9a34b13c1aa
#
_cell.length_a   1.000
_cell.length_b   1.000
_cell.length_c   1.000
_cell.angle_alpha   90.00
_cell.angle_beta   90.00
_cell.angle_gamma   90.00
#
_symmetry.space_group_name_H-M   'P 1'
#
loop_
_entity.id
_entity.type
_entity.pdbx_description
1 polymer ?
#
loop_
_entity_poly.entity_id
_entity_poly.type
_entity_poly.pdbx_seq_one_letter_code
_entity_poly.pdbx_strand_id
1 'polypeptide(L)'
;MKAKNVLIFGCSGQIGRSIVRKLTKDNYTVTAVTRNIHQKGIILKTLGNAGFINIVEANIFDEKKIRELFNKADICINLVGILYEQKKGNTFKNIHTVFPSLLAKLSKKYNLKHYIHLSALGINEAIDSSYAKSKLEGENEILKNFPLATILRPSIVYSVEDKFSTSFMTLLNRLPFFPLYYGGSTRFAPIHCSDLTDTIHYVITNNIYSKIIECVGPEIITFREILEKLLQLIEKKRILLPFPLPIANLSARFFEILPTPLITRDQLRLLKYDNIPSGKYKTNSEIGIPSKRYFDDEVKKYCYMWKEGGQFSLEKYNHVKNLKKDLDHN
;
A
#
# COMPACT_ATOMS: atom_id res chain seq x y z
N MET A 1 12.34 1.46 30.51
CA MET A 1 11.68 2.57 29.78
C MET A 1 10.23 2.17 29.51
N LYS A 2 9.26 3.10 29.66
CA LYS A 2 7.86 2.83 29.31
C LYS A 2 7.75 2.60 27.80
N ALA A 3 7.06 1.53 27.37
CA ALA A 3 6.85 1.25 25.96
C ALA A 3 6.14 2.44 25.30
N LYS A 4 6.64 2.88 24.12
CA LYS A 4 5.99 3.95 23.36
C LYS A 4 4.68 3.43 22.77
N ASN A 5 3.62 4.21 22.90
CA ASN A 5 2.31 3.86 22.34
C ASN A 5 2.14 4.48 20.95
N VAL A 6 1.90 3.63 19.97
CA VAL A 6 1.73 4.01 18.55
C VAL A 6 0.26 3.87 18.18
N LEU A 7 -0.38 4.98 17.85
CA LEU A 7 -1.74 5.04 17.35
C LEU A 7 -1.74 4.88 15.82
N ILE A 8 -2.41 3.83 15.30
CA ILE A 8 -2.39 3.50 13.87
C ILE A 8 -3.80 3.53 13.30
N PHE A 9 -4.02 4.39 12.31
CA PHE A 9 -5.20 4.40 11.47
C PHE A 9 -4.93 3.63 10.17
N GLY A 10 -5.86 2.76 9.76
CA GLY A 10 -5.68 1.89 8.59
C GLY A 10 -4.94 0.58 8.89
N CYS A 11 -4.86 0.17 10.16
CA CYS A 11 -4.16 -1.02 10.63
C CYS A 11 -4.64 -2.35 10.01
N SER A 12 -5.88 -2.41 9.53
CA SER A 12 -6.45 -3.62 8.91
C SER A 12 -6.08 -3.82 7.43
N GLY A 13 -5.41 -2.85 6.79
CA GLY A 13 -4.86 -2.97 5.44
C GLY A 13 -3.55 -3.76 5.42
N GLN A 14 -3.04 -4.08 4.21
CA GLN A 14 -1.78 -4.84 4.07
C GLN A 14 -0.60 -4.16 4.79
N ILE A 15 -0.37 -2.86 4.55
CA ILE A 15 0.72 -2.10 5.18
C ILE A 15 0.48 -2.01 6.69
N GLY A 16 -0.79 -1.76 7.10
CA GLY A 16 -1.17 -1.65 8.51
C GLY A 16 -0.88 -2.94 9.29
N ARG A 17 -1.24 -4.10 8.75
CA ARG A 17 -0.95 -5.39 9.40
C ARG A 17 0.55 -5.66 9.50
N SER A 18 1.29 -5.33 8.46
CA SER A 18 2.74 -5.50 8.45
C SER A 18 3.43 -4.62 9.49
N ILE A 19 3.06 -3.33 9.61
CA ILE A 19 3.66 -2.43 10.60
C ILE A 19 3.24 -2.76 12.03
N VAL A 20 1.98 -3.18 12.27
CA VAL A 20 1.53 -3.65 13.59
C VAL A 20 2.40 -4.81 14.06
N ARG A 21 2.60 -5.83 13.19
CA ARG A 21 3.45 -7.00 13.48
C ARG A 21 4.89 -6.58 13.80
N LYS A 22 5.45 -5.65 13.05
CA LYS A 22 6.84 -5.20 13.25
C LYS A 22 6.99 -4.43 14.55
N LEU A 23 6.15 -3.45 14.81
CA LEU A 23 6.22 -2.62 16.01
C LEU A 23 6.02 -3.43 17.30
N THR A 24 5.06 -4.37 17.32
CA THR A 24 4.82 -5.19 18.49
C THR A 24 5.95 -6.16 18.79
N LYS A 25 6.70 -6.64 17.78
CA LYS A 25 7.92 -7.42 17.98
C LYS A 25 9.03 -6.60 18.61
N ASP A 26 9.07 -5.30 18.37
CA ASP A 26 10.06 -4.37 18.92
C ASP A 26 9.54 -3.66 20.18
N ASN A 27 8.59 -4.30 20.88
CA ASN A 27 8.06 -3.87 22.19
C ASN A 27 7.34 -2.51 22.18
N TYR A 28 6.83 -2.05 21.04
CA TYR A 28 5.89 -0.92 21.00
C TYR A 28 4.49 -1.40 21.36
N THR A 29 3.78 -0.62 22.17
CA THR A 29 2.34 -0.82 22.34
C THR A 29 1.60 -0.16 21.20
N VAL A 30 0.74 -0.89 20.52
CA VAL A 30 -0.01 -0.41 19.35
C VAL A 30 -1.47 -0.25 19.67
N THR A 31 -2.00 0.94 19.50
CA THR A 31 -3.46 1.19 19.46
C THR A 31 -3.91 1.13 18.00
N ALA A 32 -4.48 -0.01 17.63
CA ALA A 32 -4.90 -0.32 16.27
C ALA A 32 -6.36 0.09 16.04
N VAL A 33 -6.58 1.13 15.22
CA VAL A 33 -7.93 1.64 14.94
C VAL A 33 -8.53 0.94 13.72
N THR A 34 -9.71 0.35 13.88
CA THR A 34 -10.48 -0.29 12.82
C THR A 34 -11.92 0.20 12.78
N ARG A 35 -12.58 0.13 11.62
CA ARG A 35 -14.00 0.48 11.44
C ARG A 35 -14.95 -0.66 11.82
N ASN A 36 -14.45 -1.87 11.89
CA ASN A 36 -15.25 -3.06 12.20
C ASN A 36 -14.37 -4.06 12.98
N ILE A 37 -14.55 -4.05 14.30
CA ILE A 37 -13.78 -4.91 15.19
C ILE A 37 -14.19 -6.38 15.05
N HIS A 38 -15.47 -6.68 14.78
CA HIS A 38 -15.97 -8.03 14.66
C HIS A 38 -15.37 -8.77 13.47
N GLN A 39 -15.24 -8.09 12.31
CA GLN A 39 -14.68 -8.72 11.11
C GLN A 39 -13.14 -8.70 11.08
N LYS A 40 -12.50 -7.67 11.64
CA LYS A 40 -11.06 -7.44 11.46
C LYS A 40 -10.25 -7.52 12.75
N GLY A 41 -10.91 -7.50 13.90
CA GLY A 41 -10.25 -7.51 15.19
C GLY A 41 -9.51 -8.82 15.47
N ILE A 42 -10.08 -9.97 15.07
CA ILE A 42 -9.44 -11.29 15.27
C ILE A 42 -8.08 -11.32 14.56
N ILE A 43 -8.05 -10.91 13.27
CA ILE A 43 -6.81 -10.88 12.49
C ILE A 43 -5.78 -9.95 13.15
N LEU A 44 -6.21 -8.79 13.64
CA LEU A 44 -5.31 -7.84 14.30
C LEU A 44 -4.74 -8.41 15.61
N LYS A 45 -5.53 -9.14 16.40
CA LYS A 45 -5.08 -9.77 17.65
C LYS A 45 -3.96 -10.78 17.44
N THR A 46 -3.95 -11.47 16.30
CA THR A 46 -2.93 -12.50 15.98
C THR A 46 -1.62 -11.93 15.45
N LEU A 47 -1.52 -10.61 15.26
CA LEU A 47 -0.33 -9.98 14.66
C LEU A 47 0.82 -9.76 15.65
N GLY A 48 0.58 -9.79 16.93
CA GLY A 48 1.62 -9.54 17.93
C GLY A 48 1.33 -10.20 19.27
N ASN A 49 2.27 -10.06 20.20
CA ASN A 49 2.17 -10.64 21.52
C ASN A 49 1.01 -10.06 22.33
N ALA A 50 0.47 -10.86 23.23
CA ALA A 50 -0.59 -10.44 24.16
C ALA A 50 -0.13 -9.20 24.97
N GLY A 51 -1.02 -8.22 25.12
CA GLY A 51 -0.73 -6.97 25.84
C GLY A 51 -0.09 -5.86 25.00
N PHE A 52 0.44 -6.15 23.80
CA PHE A 52 1.06 -5.13 22.93
C PHE A 52 0.10 -4.54 21.90
N ILE A 53 -1.08 -5.12 21.70
CA ILE A 53 -2.08 -4.62 20.76
C ILE A 53 -3.38 -4.30 21.50
N ASN A 54 -3.77 -3.02 21.44
CA ASN A 54 -5.09 -2.54 21.84
C ASN A 54 -5.90 -2.23 20.60
N ILE A 55 -7.01 -2.94 20.37
CA ILE A 55 -7.85 -2.75 19.20
C ILE A 55 -9.03 -1.88 19.56
N VAL A 56 -9.21 -0.78 18.83
CA VAL A 56 -10.30 0.16 19.07
C VAL A 56 -11.15 0.31 17.80
N GLU A 57 -12.46 0.20 17.98
CA GLU A 57 -13.40 0.53 16.91
C GLU A 57 -13.66 2.04 16.91
N ALA A 58 -13.35 2.68 15.80
CA ALA A 58 -13.69 4.08 15.58
C ALA A 58 -13.93 4.38 14.10
N ASN A 59 -14.92 5.23 13.85
CA ASN A 59 -15.10 5.84 12.53
C ASN A 59 -14.21 7.08 12.44
N ILE A 60 -13.53 7.27 11.30
CA ILE A 60 -12.68 8.44 11.05
C ILE A 60 -13.47 9.78 11.03
N PHE A 61 -14.79 9.72 10.92
CA PHE A 61 -15.69 10.88 11.01
C PHE A 61 -16.17 11.18 12.44
N ASP A 62 -15.88 10.29 13.40
CA ASP A 62 -16.16 10.51 14.83
C ASP A 62 -14.98 11.23 15.48
N GLU A 63 -14.97 12.56 15.33
CA GLU A 63 -13.90 13.40 15.86
C GLU A 63 -13.74 13.29 17.38
N LYS A 64 -14.84 13.13 18.13
CA LYS A 64 -14.79 12.98 19.59
C LYS A 64 -14.02 11.72 19.96
N LYS A 65 -14.38 10.59 19.36
CA LYS A 65 -13.70 9.31 19.59
C LYS A 65 -12.22 9.36 19.20
N ILE A 66 -11.91 9.99 18.06
CA ILE A 66 -10.53 10.15 17.61
C ILE A 66 -9.71 10.97 18.62
N ARG A 67 -10.24 12.09 19.12
CA ARG A 67 -9.58 12.92 20.13
C ARG A 67 -9.22 12.12 21.39
N GLU A 68 -10.12 11.28 21.88
CA GLU A 68 -9.87 10.43 23.05
C GLU A 68 -8.66 9.50 22.87
N LEU A 69 -8.43 9.01 21.63
CA LEU A 69 -7.32 8.11 21.33
C LEU A 69 -5.94 8.77 21.44
N PHE A 70 -5.87 10.10 21.21
CA PHE A 70 -4.62 10.84 21.29
C PHE A 70 -4.09 11.04 22.72
N ASN A 71 -4.93 10.94 23.74
CA ASN A 71 -4.53 11.11 25.15
C ASN A 71 -3.40 10.16 25.61
N LYS A 72 -3.29 9.00 24.95
CA LYS A 72 -2.31 7.95 25.32
C LYS A 72 -1.29 7.70 24.22
N ALA A 73 -1.32 8.44 23.13
CA ALA A 73 -0.46 8.21 21.98
C ALA A 73 0.86 9.01 22.09
N ASP A 74 1.97 8.38 21.81
CA ASP A 74 3.27 9.04 21.62
C ASP A 74 3.53 9.34 20.16
N ILE A 75 3.05 8.44 19.26
CA ILE A 75 3.26 8.48 17.81
C ILE A 75 1.92 8.20 17.13
N CYS A 76 1.62 8.92 16.05
CA CYS A 76 0.48 8.66 15.20
C CYS A 76 0.95 8.22 13.80
N ILE A 77 0.35 7.15 13.25
CA ILE A 77 0.58 6.69 11.88
C ILE A 77 -0.74 6.67 11.13
N ASN A 78 -0.82 7.41 10.04
CA ASN A 78 -1.98 7.43 9.16
C ASN A 78 -1.70 6.70 7.84
N LEU A 79 -2.31 5.53 7.68
CA LEU A 79 -2.25 4.69 6.47
C LEU A 79 -3.58 4.67 5.71
N VAL A 80 -4.53 5.53 6.09
CA VAL A 80 -5.86 5.56 5.47
C VAL A 80 -5.79 6.24 4.12
N GLY A 81 -6.31 5.57 3.11
CA GLY A 81 -6.44 6.10 1.75
C GLY A 81 -7.46 5.30 0.94
N ILE A 82 -7.97 5.91 -0.11
CA ILE A 82 -8.90 5.31 -1.08
C ILE A 82 -8.40 5.59 -2.48
N LEU A 83 -8.67 4.68 -3.44
CA LEU A 83 -8.30 4.84 -4.85
C LEU A 83 -9.49 5.33 -5.71
N TYR A 84 -10.68 5.34 -5.17
CA TYR A 84 -11.91 5.88 -5.78
C TYR A 84 -12.88 6.29 -4.69
N GLU A 85 -13.73 7.24 -5.03
CA GLU A 85 -14.74 7.75 -4.10
C GLU A 85 -15.91 6.77 -3.94
N GLN A 86 -16.48 6.75 -2.74
CA GLN A 86 -17.63 5.90 -2.39
C GLN A 86 -18.70 6.73 -1.71
N LYS A 87 -19.91 6.17 -1.63
CA LYS A 87 -21.03 6.78 -0.88
C LYS A 87 -20.68 6.94 0.62
N LYS A 88 -21.54 7.64 1.37
CA LYS A 88 -21.41 7.86 2.83
C LYS A 88 -20.16 8.65 3.24
N GLY A 89 -19.80 9.68 2.49
CA GLY A 89 -18.71 10.60 2.87
C GLY A 89 -17.29 10.11 2.59
N ASN A 90 -17.09 8.92 2.02
CA ASN A 90 -15.79 8.43 1.61
C ASN A 90 -15.34 9.10 0.31
N THR A 91 -15.12 10.42 0.36
CA THR A 91 -14.60 11.24 -0.74
C THR A 91 -13.09 11.42 -0.61
N PHE A 92 -12.42 11.73 -1.72
CA PHE A 92 -11.00 12.08 -1.70
C PHE A 92 -10.72 13.22 -0.72
N LYS A 93 -11.52 14.28 -0.75
CA LYS A 93 -11.38 15.43 0.15
C LYS A 93 -11.42 15.00 1.63
N ASN A 94 -12.43 14.23 2.02
CA ASN A 94 -12.60 13.83 3.42
C ASN A 94 -11.47 12.92 3.90
N ILE A 95 -11.06 11.95 3.06
CA ILE A 95 -10.09 10.92 3.42
C ILE A 95 -8.64 11.40 3.29
N HIS A 96 -8.33 12.17 2.25
CA HIS A 96 -6.96 12.55 1.94
C HIS A 96 -6.58 13.96 2.43
N THR A 97 -7.56 14.83 2.69
CA THR A 97 -7.30 16.22 3.13
C THR A 97 -7.81 16.48 4.53
N VAL A 98 -9.11 16.31 4.77
CA VAL A 98 -9.74 16.68 6.06
C VAL A 98 -9.26 15.81 7.20
N PHE A 99 -9.31 14.50 7.03
CA PHE A 99 -8.89 13.55 8.08
C PHE A 99 -7.40 13.67 8.45
N PRO A 100 -6.44 13.69 7.51
CA PRO A 100 -5.03 13.91 7.84
C PRO A 100 -4.77 15.28 8.50
N SER A 101 -5.47 16.34 8.09
CA SER A 101 -5.39 17.65 8.72
C SER A 101 -5.85 17.61 10.18
N LEU A 102 -6.96 16.90 10.47
CA LEU A 102 -7.43 16.67 11.84
C LEU A 102 -6.36 15.97 12.69
N LEU A 103 -5.77 14.89 12.17
CA LEU A 103 -4.73 14.15 12.88
C LEU A 103 -3.49 15.00 13.15
N ALA A 104 -3.09 15.87 12.21
CA ALA A 104 -2.00 16.83 12.39
C ALA A 104 -2.28 17.84 13.51
N LYS A 105 -3.49 18.41 13.53
CA LYS A 105 -3.93 19.33 14.60
C LYS A 105 -3.95 18.65 15.97
N LEU A 106 -4.43 17.41 16.03
CA LEU A 106 -4.45 16.64 17.26
C LEU A 106 -3.02 16.27 17.70
N SER A 107 -2.13 15.88 16.77
CA SER A 107 -0.73 15.62 17.06
C SER A 107 -0.04 16.82 17.71
N LYS A 108 -0.31 18.02 17.22
CA LYS A 108 0.16 19.28 17.84
C LYS A 108 -0.44 19.51 19.21
N LYS A 109 -1.77 19.40 19.32
CA LYS A 109 -2.51 19.64 20.58
C LYS A 109 -2.07 18.73 21.73
N TYR A 110 -1.81 17.46 21.42
CA TYR A 110 -1.42 16.45 22.41
C TYR A 110 0.09 16.24 22.50
N ASN A 111 0.89 17.10 21.86
CA ASN A 111 2.36 17.08 21.88
C ASN A 111 2.94 15.73 21.48
N LEU A 112 2.39 15.08 20.45
CA LEU A 112 2.96 13.83 19.94
C LEU A 112 4.39 14.04 19.48
N LYS A 113 5.23 13.03 19.73
CA LYS A 113 6.62 13.04 19.29
C LYS A 113 6.75 12.92 17.79
N HIS A 114 5.83 12.19 17.14
CA HIS A 114 5.89 11.94 15.70
C HIS A 114 4.51 11.73 15.09
N TYR A 115 4.30 12.31 13.92
CA TYR A 115 3.19 12.00 13.03
C TYR A 115 3.73 11.54 11.68
N ILE A 116 3.40 10.30 11.28
CA ILE A 116 3.80 9.70 10.00
C ILE A 116 2.55 9.56 9.14
N HIS A 117 2.61 10.10 7.93
CA HIS A 117 1.52 10.04 6.97
C HIS A 117 1.94 9.32 5.69
N LEU A 118 1.12 8.37 5.25
CA LEU A 118 1.33 7.67 3.98
C LEU A 118 0.58 8.41 2.84
N SER A 119 1.36 9.04 1.98
CA SER A 119 0.92 9.70 0.77
C SER A 119 1.08 8.78 -0.46
N ALA A 120 1.48 9.31 -1.60
CA ALA A 120 1.80 8.55 -2.79
C ALA A 120 2.89 9.24 -3.62
N LEU A 121 3.66 8.46 -4.35
CA LEU A 121 4.66 8.94 -5.30
C LEU A 121 3.98 9.50 -6.57
N GLY A 122 4.59 10.50 -7.22
CA GLY A 122 4.11 11.07 -8.49
C GLY A 122 2.92 12.03 -8.36
N ILE A 123 2.47 12.39 -7.15
CA ILE A 123 1.29 13.26 -6.98
C ILE A 123 1.53 14.72 -7.40
N ASN A 124 2.78 15.16 -7.48
CA ASN A 124 3.10 16.51 -7.95
C ASN A 124 2.96 16.65 -9.45
N GLU A 125 3.18 15.58 -10.18
CA GLU A 125 3.17 15.50 -11.65
C GLU A 125 1.75 15.26 -12.18
N ALA A 126 0.94 14.46 -11.47
CA ALA A 126 -0.41 14.06 -11.89
C ALA A 126 -1.48 15.13 -11.62
N ILE A 127 -1.25 16.35 -12.14
CA ILE A 127 -2.06 17.55 -11.88
C ILE A 127 -3.50 17.47 -12.38
N ASP A 128 -3.84 16.56 -13.25
CA ASP A 128 -5.20 16.33 -13.76
C ASP A 128 -5.97 15.23 -13.02
N SER A 129 -5.32 14.57 -12.03
CA SER A 129 -5.95 13.57 -11.17
C SER A 129 -6.51 14.19 -9.90
N SER A 130 -7.78 13.90 -9.60
CA SER A 130 -8.45 14.32 -8.35
C SER A 130 -7.84 13.61 -7.13
N TYR A 131 -7.45 12.35 -7.28
CA TYR A 131 -6.70 11.60 -6.26
C TYR A 131 -5.39 12.31 -5.91
N ALA A 132 -4.56 12.61 -6.90
CA ALA A 132 -3.26 13.24 -6.69
C ALA A 132 -3.41 14.63 -6.05
N LYS A 133 -4.34 15.46 -6.55
CA LYS A 133 -4.67 16.78 -5.95
C LYS A 133 -5.04 16.66 -4.48
N SER A 134 -5.95 15.75 -4.16
CA SER A 134 -6.41 15.59 -2.77
C SER A 134 -5.31 15.12 -1.82
N LYS A 135 -4.41 14.25 -2.29
CA LYS A 135 -3.23 13.81 -1.54
C LYS A 135 -2.27 14.97 -1.28
N LEU A 136 -1.97 15.77 -2.31
CA LEU A 136 -1.09 16.93 -2.20
C LEU A 136 -1.67 18.00 -1.26
N GLU A 137 -2.97 18.28 -1.35
CA GLU A 137 -3.66 19.17 -0.41
C GLU A 137 -3.55 18.64 1.03
N GLY A 138 -3.71 17.33 1.22
CA GLY A 138 -3.56 16.68 2.52
C GLY A 138 -2.15 16.86 3.10
N GLU A 139 -1.11 16.67 2.30
CA GLU A 139 0.27 16.92 2.72
C GLU A 139 0.50 18.38 3.15
N ASN A 140 -0.01 19.33 2.36
CA ASN A 140 0.10 20.76 2.67
C ASN A 140 -0.59 21.10 3.99
N GLU A 141 -1.80 20.56 4.21
CA GLU A 141 -2.52 20.74 5.47
C GLU A 141 -1.81 20.10 6.67
N ILE A 142 -1.17 18.93 6.47
CA ILE A 142 -0.37 18.29 7.51
C ILE A 142 0.81 19.17 7.90
N LEU A 143 1.63 19.59 6.94
CA LEU A 143 2.83 20.39 7.19
C LEU A 143 2.51 21.75 7.80
N LYS A 144 1.39 22.38 7.40
CA LYS A 144 0.88 23.61 7.99
C LYS A 144 0.52 23.46 9.48
N ASN A 145 -0.12 22.35 9.84
CA ASN A 145 -0.63 22.13 11.20
C ASN A 145 0.38 21.45 12.13
N PHE A 146 1.27 20.60 11.59
CA PHE A 146 2.30 19.86 12.33
C PHE A 146 3.58 19.74 11.49
N PRO A 147 4.46 20.75 11.45
CA PRO A 147 5.67 20.77 10.63
C PRO A 147 6.67 19.64 10.90
N LEU A 148 6.57 19.02 12.08
CA LEU A 148 7.40 17.86 12.45
C LEU A 148 6.94 16.54 11.81
N ALA A 149 5.85 16.53 11.06
CA ALA A 149 5.37 15.34 10.38
C ALA A 149 6.39 14.79 9.39
N THR A 150 6.39 13.45 9.25
CA THR A 150 7.11 12.78 8.16
C THR A 150 6.09 12.21 7.18
N ILE A 151 6.24 12.59 5.93
CA ILE A 151 5.38 12.16 4.84
C ILE A 151 6.13 11.11 4.02
N LEU A 152 5.54 9.94 3.87
CA LEU A 152 6.08 8.87 3.06
C LEU A 152 5.29 8.79 1.76
N ARG A 153 5.97 8.86 0.63
CA ARG A 153 5.40 8.76 -0.71
C ARG A 153 5.82 7.44 -1.35
N PRO A 154 5.09 6.35 -1.11
CA PRO A 154 5.41 5.08 -1.75
C PRO A 154 5.02 5.08 -3.23
N SER A 155 5.81 4.37 -4.04
CA SER A 155 5.39 3.85 -5.33
C SER A 155 4.32 2.76 -5.11
N ILE A 156 3.98 2.00 -6.15
CA ILE A 156 3.04 0.88 -6.02
C ILE A 156 3.56 -0.09 -4.96
N VAL A 157 2.72 -0.37 -3.96
CA VAL A 157 3.05 -1.30 -2.87
C VAL A 157 2.46 -2.67 -3.19
N TYR A 158 3.32 -3.68 -3.29
CA TYR A 158 2.92 -5.05 -3.60
C TYR A 158 3.22 -6.04 -2.46
N SER A 159 2.43 -7.10 -2.38
CA SER A 159 2.58 -8.26 -1.49
C SER A 159 1.53 -9.31 -1.82
N VAL A 160 1.56 -10.46 -1.17
CA VAL A 160 0.52 -11.50 -1.32
C VAL A 160 -0.91 -10.99 -1.03
N GLU A 161 -1.04 -9.93 -0.25
CA GLU A 161 -2.33 -9.34 0.15
C GLU A 161 -2.67 -8.05 -0.61
N ASP A 162 -1.88 -7.68 -1.63
CA ASP A 162 -2.13 -6.48 -2.41
C ASP A 162 -3.37 -6.64 -3.31
N LYS A 163 -3.85 -5.51 -3.81
CA LYS A 163 -4.91 -5.45 -4.81
C LYS A 163 -4.39 -5.08 -6.19
N PHE A 164 -3.08 -4.95 -6.36
CA PHE A 164 -2.46 -4.60 -7.62
C PHE A 164 -2.02 -5.87 -8.36
N SER A 165 -0.95 -6.54 -7.92
CA SER A 165 -0.43 -7.73 -8.60
C SER A 165 -1.45 -8.88 -8.59
N THR A 166 -2.15 -9.10 -7.46
CA THR A 166 -3.16 -10.16 -7.33
C THR A 166 -4.38 -9.92 -8.23
N SER A 167 -4.83 -8.67 -8.38
CA SER A 167 -5.92 -8.35 -9.31
C SER A 167 -5.51 -8.54 -10.76
N PHE A 168 -4.29 -8.10 -11.13
CA PHE A 168 -3.80 -8.32 -12.50
C PHE A 168 -3.62 -9.81 -12.81
N MET A 169 -3.01 -10.60 -11.92
CA MET A 169 -2.94 -12.06 -12.11
C MET A 169 -4.32 -12.69 -12.28
N THR A 170 -5.32 -12.24 -11.53
CA THR A 170 -6.70 -12.72 -11.67
C THR A 170 -7.30 -12.36 -13.03
N LEU A 171 -7.11 -11.14 -13.51
CA LEU A 171 -7.59 -10.70 -14.83
C LEU A 171 -6.86 -11.42 -15.96
N LEU A 172 -5.53 -11.50 -15.89
CA LEU A 172 -4.69 -12.19 -16.86
C LEU A 172 -4.98 -13.70 -16.92
N ASN A 173 -5.40 -14.31 -15.83
CA ASN A 173 -5.80 -15.72 -15.82
C ASN A 173 -7.13 -15.95 -16.54
N ARG A 174 -8.06 -14.99 -16.48
CA ARG A 174 -9.44 -15.13 -17.00
C ARG A 174 -9.61 -14.60 -18.43
N LEU A 175 -8.92 -13.50 -18.76
CA LEU A 175 -9.13 -12.80 -20.04
C LEU A 175 -8.14 -13.31 -21.11
N PRO A 176 -8.58 -13.49 -22.38
CA PRO A 176 -7.70 -13.92 -23.47
C PRO A 176 -6.76 -12.80 -23.94
N PHE A 177 -7.13 -11.54 -23.74
CA PHE A 177 -6.33 -10.35 -24.01
C PHE A 177 -6.44 -9.34 -22.88
N PHE A 178 -5.45 -8.45 -22.76
CA PHE A 178 -5.43 -7.41 -21.74
C PHE A 178 -5.11 -6.05 -22.38
N PRO A 179 -5.88 -4.97 -22.04
CA PRO A 179 -5.67 -3.64 -22.59
C PRO A 179 -4.44 -2.98 -21.97
N LEU A 180 -3.53 -2.49 -22.82
CA LEU A 180 -2.41 -1.65 -22.42
C LEU A 180 -2.76 -0.18 -22.61
N TYR A 181 -3.04 0.50 -21.53
CA TYR A 181 -3.20 1.94 -21.51
C TYR A 181 -1.84 2.61 -21.72
N TYR A 182 -1.79 3.68 -22.51
CA TYR A 182 -0.55 4.38 -22.91
C TYR A 182 0.54 3.44 -23.44
N GLY A 183 0.14 2.37 -24.14
CA GLY A 183 1.07 1.35 -24.62
C GLY A 183 1.80 0.57 -23.53
N GLY A 184 1.47 0.78 -22.26
CA GLY A 184 2.14 0.18 -21.11
C GLY A 184 3.50 0.80 -20.80
N SER A 185 3.80 2.00 -21.29
CA SER A 185 5.11 2.66 -21.15
C SER A 185 5.31 3.33 -19.80
N THR A 186 4.26 3.53 -19.00
CA THR A 186 4.34 4.14 -17.67
C THR A 186 5.31 3.38 -16.79
N ARG A 187 6.29 4.07 -16.20
CA ARG A 187 7.31 3.50 -15.35
C ARG A 187 6.91 3.54 -13.88
N PHE A 188 7.26 2.48 -13.16
CA PHE A 188 7.03 2.34 -11.73
C PHE A 188 8.31 1.90 -11.04
N ALA A 189 8.44 2.23 -9.75
CA ALA A 189 9.46 1.71 -8.85
C ALA A 189 8.79 0.90 -7.72
N PRO A 190 8.17 -0.29 -8.02
CA PRO A 190 7.32 -1.01 -7.07
C PRO A 190 8.09 -1.35 -5.80
N ILE A 191 7.51 -1.07 -4.63
CA ILE A 191 8.09 -1.38 -3.34
C ILE A 191 7.34 -2.53 -2.67
N HIS A 192 8.07 -3.52 -2.14
CA HIS A 192 7.43 -4.58 -1.37
C HIS A 192 6.92 -4.03 -0.02
N CYS A 193 5.77 -4.53 0.42
CA CYS A 193 5.12 -4.09 1.67
C CYS A 193 6.06 -4.18 2.89
N SER A 194 6.93 -5.18 2.95
CA SER A 194 7.90 -5.32 4.05
C SER A 194 8.98 -4.24 3.99
N ASP A 195 9.50 -3.86 2.80
CA ASP A 195 10.51 -2.80 2.67
C ASP A 195 9.93 -1.44 3.07
N LEU A 196 8.67 -1.17 2.69
CA LEU A 196 7.96 0.03 3.15
C LEU A 196 7.77 0.02 4.67
N THR A 197 7.44 -1.13 5.24
CA THR A 197 7.28 -1.30 6.68
C THR A 197 8.61 -1.11 7.41
N ASP A 198 9.71 -1.62 6.84
CA ASP A 198 11.07 -1.41 7.34
C ASP A 198 11.43 0.08 7.32
N THR A 199 11.03 0.80 6.27
CA THR A 199 11.21 2.26 6.15
C THR A 199 10.41 3.01 7.23
N ILE A 200 9.12 2.68 7.44
CA ILE A 200 8.31 3.29 8.51
C ILE A 200 8.94 3.06 9.88
N HIS A 201 9.37 1.83 10.15
CA HIS A 201 10.02 1.46 11.41
C HIS A 201 11.34 2.24 11.60
N TYR A 202 12.17 2.32 10.56
CA TYR A 202 13.43 3.06 10.56
C TYR A 202 13.22 4.55 10.86
N VAL A 203 12.20 5.16 10.26
CA VAL A 203 11.81 6.55 10.52
C VAL A 203 11.46 6.78 12.00
N ILE A 204 10.74 5.83 12.62
CA ILE A 204 10.37 5.89 14.05
C ILE A 204 11.58 5.73 14.95
N THR A 205 12.41 4.72 14.71
CA THR A 205 13.54 4.39 15.58
C THR A 205 14.66 5.42 15.53
N ASN A 206 14.90 6.00 14.35
CA ASN A 206 15.93 7.02 14.15
C ASN A 206 15.41 8.46 14.31
N ASN A 207 14.16 8.63 14.75
CA ASN A 207 13.53 9.94 14.98
C ASN A 207 13.69 10.92 13.79
N ILE A 208 13.34 10.41 12.59
CA ILE A 208 13.42 11.21 11.35
C ILE A 208 12.16 12.07 11.24
N TYR A 209 12.27 13.36 11.48
CA TYR A 209 11.18 14.32 11.48
C TYR A 209 11.27 15.30 10.30
N SER A 210 10.15 15.98 10.00
CA SER A 210 10.09 17.09 9.04
C SER A 210 10.63 16.73 7.65
N LYS A 211 10.32 15.51 7.16
CA LYS A 211 10.81 15.02 5.88
C LYS A 211 9.67 14.52 5.00
N ILE A 212 9.83 14.73 3.70
CA ILE A 212 9.11 13.98 2.67
C ILE A 212 10.10 12.97 2.13
N ILE A 213 9.72 11.68 2.12
CA ILE A 213 10.57 10.57 1.72
C ILE A 213 9.86 9.78 0.64
N GLU A 214 10.51 9.61 -0.50
CA GLU A 214 10.04 8.78 -1.60
C GLU A 214 10.42 7.32 -1.33
N CYS A 215 9.41 6.46 -1.14
CA CYS A 215 9.62 5.05 -0.80
C CYS A 215 9.51 4.20 -2.06
N VAL A 216 10.63 3.70 -2.54
CA VAL A 216 10.74 3.01 -3.83
C VAL A 216 11.41 1.65 -3.68
N GLY A 217 11.06 0.74 -4.58
CA GLY A 217 11.71 -0.55 -4.70
C GLY A 217 13.09 -0.47 -5.35
N PRO A 218 13.78 -1.63 -5.51
CA PRO A 218 15.14 -1.69 -6.03
C PRO A 218 15.23 -1.53 -7.54
N GLU A 219 14.10 -1.58 -8.26
CA GLU A 219 14.05 -1.57 -9.73
C GLU A 219 12.99 -0.61 -10.26
N ILE A 220 13.22 -0.11 -11.48
CA ILE A 220 12.23 0.66 -12.24
C ILE A 220 11.79 -0.21 -13.40
N ILE A 221 10.51 -0.50 -13.48
CA ILE A 221 9.89 -1.35 -14.51
C ILE A 221 8.66 -0.66 -15.09
N THR A 222 8.39 -0.91 -16.37
CA THR A 222 7.22 -0.39 -17.06
C THR A 222 5.97 -1.19 -16.73
N PHE A 223 4.80 -0.60 -16.94
CA PHE A 223 3.53 -1.33 -16.75
C PHE A 223 3.44 -2.57 -17.64
N ARG A 224 3.95 -2.49 -18.88
CA ARG A 224 4.05 -3.64 -19.79
C ARG A 224 4.91 -4.74 -19.19
N GLU A 225 6.12 -4.41 -18.73
CA GLU A 225 7.04 -5.38 -18.12
C GLU A 225 6.43 -6.02 -16.87
N ILE A 226 5.70 -5.25 -16.03
CA ILE A 226 4.96 -5.83 -14.90
C ILE A 226 4.00 -6.92 -15.37
N LEU A 227 3.19 -6.64 -16.39
CA LEU A 227 2.22 -7.61 -16.91
C LEU A 227 2.89 -8.82 -17.56
N GLU A 228 3.97 -8.62 -18.31
CA GLU A 228 4.76 -9.70 -18.93
C GLU A 228 5.39 -10.61 -17.86
N LYS A 229 5.98 -10.03 -16.81
CA LYS A 229 6.50 -10.75 -15.65
C LYS A 229 5.40 -11.56 -14.96
N LEU A 230 4.23 -10.96 -14.72
CA LEU A 230 3.08 -11.66 -14.13
C LEU A 230 2.61 -12.82 -15.02
N LEU A 231 2.52 -12.65 -16.34
CA LEU A 231 2.15 -13.70 -17.29
C LEU A 231 3.14 -14.86 -17.26
N GLN A 232 4.44 -14.55 -17.24
CA GLN A 232 5.50 -15.55 -17.13
C GLN A 232 5.38 -16.33 -15.81
N LEU A 233 5.17 -15.64 -14.69
CA LEU A 233 5.06 -16.23 -13.35
C LEU A 233 3.83 -17.15 -13.21
N ILE A 234 2.69 -16.80 -13.84
CA ILE A 234 1.47 -17.64 -13.80
C ILE A 234 1.39 -18.62 -14.98
N GLU A 235 2.44 -18.69 -15.83
CA GLU A 235 2.55 -19.61 -16.97
C GLU A 235 1.37 -19.50 -17.97
N LYS A 236 0.94 -18.26 -18.23
CA LYS A 236 -0.13 -17.98 -19.21
C LYS A 236 0.39 -17.12 -20.34
N LYS A 237 -0.12 -17.39 -21.55
CA LYS A 237 0.13 -16.57 -22.75
C LYS A 237 -1.12 -15.76 -23.03
N ARG A 238 -1.01 -14.41 -22.98
CA ARG A 238 -2.09 -13.48 -23.29
C ARG A 238 -1.60 -12.39 -24.20
N ILE A 239 -2.49 -11.86 -25.01
CA ILE A 239 -2.16 -10.75 -25.92
C ILE A 239 -2.33 -9.44 -25.14
N LEU A 240 -1.24 -8.67 -25.05
CA LEU A 240 -1.25 -7.33 -24.48
C LEU A 240 -1.48 -6.33 -25.63
N LEU A 241 -2.69 -5.78 -25.73
CA LEU A 241 -3.09 -4.91 -26.84
C LEU A 241 -3.01 -3.43 -26.44
N PRO A 242 -2.34 -2.57 -27.23
CA PRO A 242 -2.45 -1.13 -27.06
C PRO A 242 -3.92 -0.70 -27.17
N PHE A 243 -4.40 0.03 -26.17
CA PHE A 243 -5.81 0.38 -26.06
C PHE A 243 -6.00 1.89 -26.29
N PRO A 244 -6.77 2.31 -27.31
CA PRO A 244 -7.00 3.72 -27.61
C PRO A 244 -7.66 4.45 -26.43
N LEU A 245 -7.12 5.62 -26.06
CA LEU A 245 -7.58 6.40 -24.91
C LEU A 245 -9.08 6.77 -24.94
N PRO A 246 -9.70 7.13 -26.11
CA PRO A 246 -11.13 7.41 -26.12
C PRO A 246 -11.97 6.21 -25.68
N ILE A 247 -11.60 4.99 -26.13
CA ILE A 247 -12.30 3.75 -25.76
C ILE A 247 -12.00 3.41 -24.27
N ALA A 248 -10.77 3.64 -23.80
CA ALA A 248 -10.41 3.47 -22.41
C ALA A 248 -11.23 4.37 -21.48
N ASN A 249 -11.41 5.64 -21.83
CA ASN A 249 -12.22 6.57 -21.05
C ASN A 249 -13.71 6.20 -21.04
N LEU A 250 -14.24 5.72 -22.18
CA LEU A 250 -15.63 5.25 -22.26
C LEU A 250 -15.84 4.00 -21.40
N SER A 251 -14.94 3.02 -21.47
CA SER A 251 -15.00 1.80 -20.64
C SER A 251 -14.85 2.11 -19.14
N ALA A 252 -13.94 3.00 -18.78
CA ALA A 252 -13.78 3.43 -17.40
C ALA A 252 -15.03 4.12 -16.84
N ARG A 253 -15.68 4.95 -17.65
CA ARG A 253 -16.97 5.58 -17.28
C ARG A 253 -18.06 4.54 -17.00
N PHE A 254 -18.09 3.47 -17.78
CA PHE A 254 -19.01 2.35 -17.55
C PHE A 254 -18.67 1.59 -16.27
N PHE A 255 -17.39 1.29 -16.03
CA PHE A 255 -16.95 0.57 -14.83
C PHE A 255 -17.13 1.38 -13.55
N GLU A 256 -17.12 2.71 -13.61
CA GLU A 256 -17.39 3.59 -12.45
C GLU A 256 -18.80 3.43 -11.88
N ILE A 257 -19.75 2.85 -12.63
CA ILE A 257 -21.12 2.57 -12.17
C ILE A 257 -21.12 1.37 -11.20
N LEU A 258 -20.14 0.48 -11.30
CA LEU A 258 -20.04 -0.70 -10.45
C LEU A 258 -19.67 -0.32 -9.00
N PRO A 259 -20.16 -1.05 -7.98
CA PRO A 259 -19.81 -0.83 -6.57
C PRO A 259 -18.31 -0.90 -6.30
N THR A 260 -17.59 -1.74 -7.06
CA THR A 260 -16.13 -1.87 -7.05
C THR A 260 -15.64 -1.73 -8.49
N PRO A 261 -15.25 -0.51 -8.92
CA PRO A 261 -14.78 -0.29 -10.27
C PRO A 261 -13.52 -1.10 -10.57
N LEU A 262 -13.45 -1.71 -11.76
CA LEU A 262 -12.23 -2.38 -12.23
C LEU A 262 -11.13 -1.36 -12.52
N ILE A 263 -11.50 -0.23 -13.12
CA ILE A 263 -10.66 0.92 -13.37
C ILE A 263 -11.53 2.18 -13.38
N THR A 264 -10.99 3.29 -12.92
CA THR A 264 -11.67 4.61 -12.97
C THR A 264 -10.95 5.54 -13.94
N ARG A 265 -11.66 6.56 -14.42
CA ARG A 265 -11.05 7.61 -15.26
C ARG A 265 -9.90 8.32 -14.55
N ASP A 266 -9.99 8.48 -13.23
CA ASP A 266 -8.93 9.09 -12.45
C ASP A 266 -7.68 8.20 -12.37
N GLN A 267 -7.86 6.88 -12.25
CA GLN A 267 -6.76 5.90 -12.35
C GLN A 267 -6.13 5.88 -13.74
N LEU A 268 -6.92 6.04 -14.82
CA LEU A 268 -6.37 6.20 -16.18
C LEU A 268 -5.50 7.45 -16.29
N ARG A 269 -5.90 8.57 -15.67
CA ARG A 269 -5.07 9.78 -15.62
C ARG A 269 -3.75 9.54 -14.90
N LEU A 270 -3.77 8.83 -13.76
CA LEU A 270 -2.55 8.47 -13.03
C LEU A 270 -1.59 7.64 -13.89
N LEU A 271 -2.09 6.72 -14.72
CA LEU A 271 -1.25 5.91 -15.62
C LEU A 271 -0.56 6.72 -16.74
N LYS A 272 -0.90 7.99 -16.94
CA LYS A 272 -0.21 8.90 -17.86
C LYS A 272 1.17 9.34 -17.32
N TYR A 273 1.35 9.32 -16.01
CA TYR A 273 2.51 9.84 -15.33
C TYR A 273 3.35 8.72 -14.73
N ASP A 274 4.66 8.84 -14.85
CA ASP A 274 5.59 7.92 -14.23
C ASP A 274 5.49 7.96 -12.70
N ASN A 275 5.64 6.82 -12.08
CA ASN A 275 5.62 6.65 -10.62
C ASN A 275 6.99 6.18 -10.13
N ILE A 276 7.99 7.03 -10.36
CA ILE A 276 9.43 6.83 -10.09
C ILE A 276 9.97 7.98 -9.24
N PRO A 277 11.15 7.87 -8.62
CA PRO A 277 11.73 8.95 -7.84
C PRO A 277 11.82 10.26 -8.61
N SER A 278 11.39 11.34 -7.98
CA SER A 278 11.36 12.67 -8.62
C SER A 278 12.72 13.36 -8.64
N GLY A 279 13.68 12.91 -7.85
CA GLY A 279 14.96 13.59 -7.61
C GLY A 279 14.86 14.85 -6.73
N LYS A 280 13.65 15.24 -6.31
CA LYS A 280 13.43 16.42 -5.45
C LYS A 280 13.46 16.09 -3.96
N TYR A 281 13.13 14.87 -3.60
CA TYR A 281 13.08 14.39 -2.23
C TYR A 281 13.98 13.16 -2.08
N LYS A 282 14.48 12.96 -0.86
CA LYS A 282 15.29 11.77 -0.56
C LYS A 282 14.46 10.51 -0.66
N THR A 283 15.05 9.48 -1.22
CA THR A 283 14.48 8.13 -1.25
C THR A 283 14.76 7.40 0.07
N ASN A 284 14.06 6.27 0.28
CA ASN A 284 14.36 5.37 1.40
C ASN A 284 15.82 4.90 1.38
N SER A 285 16.42 4.69 0.21
CA SER A 285 17.83 4.31 0.08
C SER A 285 18.77 5.43 0.57
N GLU A 286 18.49 6.68 0.20
CA GLU A 286 19.32 7.85 0.57
C GLU A 286 19.20 8.25 2.04
N ILE A 287 18.18 7.78 2.75
CA ILE A 287 18.10 7.92 4.20
C ILE A 287 18.71 6.74 4.96
N GLY A 288 19.29 5.75 4.26
CA GLY A 288 20.02 4.63 4.86
C GLY A 288 19.23 3.32 4.97
N ILE A 289 18.06 3.18 4.32
CA ILE A 289 17.25 1.95 4.33
C ILE A 289 16.86 1.53 2.91
N PRO A 290 17.79 1.00 2.09
CA PRO A 290 17.51 0.57 0.73
C PRO A 290 16.53 -0.62 0.72
N SER A 291 15.61 -0.61 -0.24
CA SER A 291 14.75 -1.76 -0.54
C SER A 291 15.57 -2.92 -1.06
N LYS A 292 15.20 -4.14 -0.65
CA LYS A 292 15.96 -5.38 -0.94
C LYS A 292 15.16 -6.40 -1.73
N ARG A 293 13.83 -6.21 -1.86
CA ARG A 293 12.91 -7.20 -2.42
C ARG A 293 12.55 -6.83 -3.85
N TYR A 294 13.00 -7.67 -4.80
CA TYR A 294 12.68 -7.55 -6.22
C TYR A 294 11.28 -8.09 -6.51
N PHE A 295 10.63 -7.50 -7.51
CA PHE A 295 9.22 -7.81 -7.83
C PHE A 295 9.02 -9.28 -8.17
N ASP A 296 9.85 -9.84 -9.06
CA ASP A 296 9.75 -11.23 -9.51
C ASP A 296 9.95 -12.22 -8.36
N ASP A 297 10.96 -12.01 -7.53
CA ASP A 297 11.31 -12.91 -6.43
C ASP A 297 10.19 -13.01 -5.39
N GLU A 298 9.55 -11.89 -5.08
CA GLU A 298 8.49 -11.87 -4.09
C GLU A 298 7.16 -12.39 -4.66
N VAL A 299 6.78 -11.98 -5.89
CA VAL A 299 5.54 -12.46 -6.53
C VAL A 299 5.60 -13.96 -6.80
N LYS A 300 6.78 -14.51 -7.14
CA LYS A 300 6.99 -15.94 -7.32
C LYS A 300 6.57 -16.78 -6.11
N LYS A 301 6.67 -16.24 -4.89
CA LYS A 301 6.33 -16.95 -3.65
C LYS A 301 4.83 -17.27 -3.52
N TYR A 302 3.96 -16.52 -4.22
CA TYR A 302 2.51 -16.69 -4.11
C TYR A 302 1.77 -16.80 -5.45
N CYS A 303 2.43 -16.61 -6.60
CA CYS A 303 1.81 -16.68 -7.92
C CYS A 303 1.24 -18.06 -8.26
N TYR A 304 1.67 -19.11 -7.56
CA TYR A 304 1.17 -20.47 -7.76
C TYR A 304 -0.36 -20.57 -7.62
N MET A 305 -1.01 -19.69 -6.85
CA MET A 305 -2.46 -19.63 -6.72
C MET A 305 -3.19 -19.36 -8.04
N TRP A 306 -2.49 -18.80 -9.04
CA TRP A 306 -3.03 -18.52 -10.40
C TRP A 306 -2.50 -19.46 -11.47
N LYS A 307 -1.59 -20.37 -11.14
CA LYS A 307 -1.12 -21.44 -12.04
C LYS A 307 -2.17 -22.56 -12.14
N GLU A 308 -2.13 -23.29 -13.24
CA GLU A 308 -2.91 -24.51 -13.41
C GLU A 308 -2.45 -25.57 -12.40
N GLY A 309 -3.39 -26.21 -11.70
CA GLY A 309 -3.08 -27.12 -10.59
C GLY A 309 -2.73 -26.42 -9.27
N GLY A 310 -2.57 -25.10 -9.23
CA GLY A 310 -2.30 -24.34 -8.02
C GLY A 310 -1.07 -24.84 -7.26
N GLN A 311 -1.20 -25.04 -5.94
CA GLN A 311 -0.14 -25.63 -5.10
C GLN A 311 0.20 -27.09 -5.45
N PHE A 312 -0.61 -27.76 -6.24
CA PHE A 312 -0.45 -29.14 -6.70
C PHE A 312 0.04 -29.20 -8.15
N SER A 313 0.59 -28.12 -8.71
CA SER A 313 1.13 -28.11 -10.07
C SER A 313 2.16 -29.22 -10.30
N LEU A 314 2.19 -29.77 -11.50
CA LEU A 314 2.98 -30.94 -11.90
C LEU A 314 4.48 -30.82 -11.57
N GLU A 315 5.05 -29.64 -11.58
CA GLU A 315 6.45 -29.40 -11.19
C GLU A 315 6.73 -29.79 -9.73
N LYS A 316 5.84 -29.40 -8.82
CA LYS A 316 5.98 -29.73 -7.41
C LYS A 316 5.74 -31.24 -7.17
N TYR A 317 4.80 -31.83 -7.92
CA TYR A 317 4.51 -33.27 -7.87
C TYR A 317 5.68 -34.08 -8.40
N ASN A 318 6.32 -33.65 -9.49
CA ASN A 318 7.49 -34.31 -10.06
C ASN A 318 8.73 -34.15 -9.15
N HIS A 319 8.93 -33.01 -8.51
CA HIS A 319 10.03 -32.81 -7.57
C HIS A 319 9.87 -33.69 -6.32
N VAL A 320 8.67 -33.78 -5.75
CA VAL A 320 8.37 -34.68 -4.63
C VAL A 320 8.47 -36.15 -5.03
N LYS A 321 8.09 -36.49 -6.25
CA LYS A 321 8.19 -37.87 -6.76
C LYS A 321 9.64 -38.29 -7.01
N ASN A 322 10.48 -37.35 -7.47
CA ASN A 322 11.93 -37.60 -7.62
C ASN A 322 12.62 -37.71 -6.27
N LEU A 323 12.30 -36.84 -5.30
CA LEU A 323 12.82 -36.96 -3.93
C LEU A 323 12.43 -38.28 -3.25
N LYS A 324 11.21 -38.78 -3.49
CA LYS A 324 10.81 -40.10 -2.99
C LYS A 324 11.58 -41.25 -3.67
N LYS A 325 11.80 -41.16 -4.97
CA LYS A 325 12.63 -42.15 -5.67
C LYS A 325 14.08 -42.20 -5.15
N ASP A 326 14.66 -41.04 -4.83
CA ASP A 326 16.02 -40.95 -4.30
C ASP A 326 16.09 -41.47 -2.84
N LEU A 327 15.00 -41.42 -2.08
CA LEU A 327 14.90 -42.00 -0.73
C LEU A 327 14.62 -43.49 -0.72
N ASP A 328 13.97 -44.02 -1.75
CA ASP A 328 13.70 -45.47 -1.89
C ASP A 328 14.90 -46.24 -2.49
N HIS A 329 15.96 -45.55 -2.92
CA HIS A 329 17.18 -46.15 -3.49
C HIS A 329 18.43 -45.99 -2.60
N ASN A 330 18.28 -45.43 -1.38
CA ASN A 330 19.27 -45.43 -0.31
C ASN A 330 18.77 -46.23 0.89
#